data_13f54e2a15b22b7d377e44465f7e42fe
#
_entry.id   13f54e2a15b22b7d377e44465f7e42fe
#
_cell.length_a   1.000
_cell.length_b   1.000
_cell.length_c   1.000
_cell.angle_alpha   90.00
_cell.angle_beta   90.00
_cell.angle_gamma   90.00
#
_symmetry.space_group_name_H-M   'P 1'
#
loop_
_entity.id
_entity.type
_entity.pdbx_description
1 polymer ?
#
loop_
_entity_poly.entity_id
_entity_poly.type
_entity_poly.pdbx_seq_one_letter_code
_entity_poly.pdbx_strand_id
1 'polypeptide(L)'
;ETLEALHDVVRMGKSRYIGASSMYAWQFAKALYTSDLHGWTRFVSMQPHYNLVYREEEREMLPLCQDQKIGVIPWSPLARGLLTGKRVKGGGETERARTDNFAKQLYTREDDFAVASQVSEVAREREVSEAQIALAWMLTKPVITAPIIGATKPGHIEDAVAALEVKLLKDEIRLLEEVYQPHPVLGFS
;
A
#
# COMPACT_ATOMS: atom_id res chain seq x y z
N GLU A 1 28.38 -4.77 0.36
CA GLU A 1 28.36 -4.26 1.75
C GLU A 1 26.97 -4.38 2.39
N THR A 2 25.92 -3.62 1.94
CA THR A 2 24.58 -3.65 2.58
C THR A 2 23.96 -5.04 2.61
N LEU A 3 23.91 -5.74 1.48
CA LEU A 3 23.30 -7.07 1.38
C LEU A 3 24.07 -8.11 2.18
N GLU A 4 25.38 -8.01 2.22
CA GLU A 4 26.27 -8.85 3.03
C GLU A 4 26.00 -8.64 4.52
N ALA A 5 25.95 -7.39 4.97
CA ALA A 5 25.63 -7.06 6.36
C ALA A 5 24.23 -7.57 6.77
N LEU A 6 23.22 -7.46 5.89
CA LEU A 6 21.90 -8.04 6.14
C LEU A 6 21.92 -9.56 6.22
N HIS A 7 22.73 -10.21 5.37
CA HIS A 7 22.96 -11.65 5.44
C HIS A 7 23.58 -12.05 6.78
N ASP A 8 24.58 -11.30 7.26
CA ASP A 8 25.22 -11.57 8.55
C ASP A 8 24.24 -11.40 9.72
N VAL A 9 23.33 -10.41 9.68
CA VAL A 9 22.26 -10.24 10.68
C VAL A 9 21.39 -11.51 10.77
N VAL A 10 21.07 -12.12 9.64
CA VAL A 10 20.29 -13.37 9.60
C VAL A 10 21.13 -14.54 10.12
N ARG A 11 22.38 -14.66 9.68
CA ARG A 11 23.30 -15.73 10.15
C ARG A 11 23.57 -15.68 11.64
N MET A 12 23.64 -14.48 12.22
CA MET A 12 23.77 -14.28 13.66
C MET A 12 22.50 -14.62 14.45
N GLY A 13 21.38 -14.98 13.76
CA GLY A 13 20.11 -15.27 14.40
C GLY A 13 19.38 -14.04 14.97
N LYS A 14 19.82 -12.81 14.64
CA LYS A 14 19.19 -11.54 15.08
C LYS A 14 17.92 -11.24 14.32
N SER A 15 17.78 -11.78 13.12
CA SER A 15 16.57 -11.75 12.30
C SER A 15 16.39 -13.10 11.63
N ARG A 16 15.12 -13.52 11.40
CA ARG A 16 14.84 -14.74 10.64
C ARG A 16 14.73 -14.46 9.13
N TYR A 17 14.15 -13.32 8.81
CA TYR A 17 13.89 -12.88 7.43
C TYR A 17 14.18 -11.39 7.30
N ILE A 18 14.46 -10.97 6.10
CA ILE A 18 14.65 -9.56 5.75
C ILE A 18 13.66 -9.14 4.67
N GLY A 19 13.23 -7.89 4.73
CA GLY A 19 12.35 -7.27 3.75
C GLY A 19 12.95 -5.97 3.25
N ALA A 20 12.53 -5.55 2.05
CA ALA A 20 12.86 -4.25 1.50
C ALA A 20 11.66 -3.31 1.58
N SER A 21 11.91 -2.01 1.47
CA SER A 21 10.88 -0.99 1.39
C SER A 21 11.08 -0.16 0.12
N SER A 22 10.15 0.71 -0.16
CA SER A 22 10.03 1.54 -1.35
C SER A 22 11.35 1.88 -2.05
N MET A 23 11.51 1.40 -3.27
CA MET A 23 12.65 1.66 -4.16
C MET A 23 12.22 1.39 -5.61
N TYR A 24 13.04 1.75 -6.57
CA TYR A 24 12.77 1.39 -7.97
C TYR A 24 12.87 -0.14 -8.18
N ALA A 25 12.00 -0.68 -9.02
CA ALA A 25 11.97 -2.13 -9.29
C ALA A 25 13.32 -2.66 -9.80
N TRP A 26 14.05 -1.89 -10.63
CA TRP A 26 15.38 -2.27 -11.10
C TRP A 26 16.42 -2.39 -9.96
N GLN A 27 16.31 -1.52 -8.93
CA GLN A 27 17.19 -1.59 -7.74
C GLN A 27 16.88 -2.85 -6.93
N PHE A 28 15.58 -3.15 -6.75
CA PHE A 28 15.16 -4.35 -6.04
C PHE A 28 15.57 -5.62 -6.78
N ALA A 29 15.33 -5.69 -8.08
CA ALA A 29 15.80 -6.80 -8.92
C ALA A 29 17.31 -7.00 -8.81
N LYS A 30 18.09 -5.92 -8.92
CA LYS A 30 19.55 -5.97 -8.76
C LYS A 30 19.95 -6.51 -7.39
N ALA A 31 19.26 -6.10 -6.31
CA ALA A 31 19.54 -6.59 -4.96
C ALA A 31 19.28 -8.11 -4.84
N LEU A 32 18.16 -8.60 -5.38
CA LEU A 32 17.81 -10.03 -5.38
C LEU A 32 18.86 -10.86 -6.12
N TYR A 33 19.21 -10.47 -7.35
CA TYR A 33 20.20 -11.20 -8.16
C TYR A 33 21.61 -11.09 -7.58
N THR A 34 21.96 -9.98 -6.91
CA THR A 34 23.23 -9.87 -6.20
C THR A 34 23.27 -10.86 -5.02
N SER A 35 22.16 -11.00 -4.28
CA SER A 35 22.08 -11.99 -3.21
C SER A 35 22.25 -13.42 -3.74
N ASP A 36 21.62 -13.75 -4.87
CA ASP A 36 21.77 -15.08 -5.51
C ASP A 36 23.22 -15.34 -5.93
N LEU A 37 23.86 -14.35 -6.57
CA LEU A 37 25.23 -14.47 -7.05
C LEU A 37 26.25 -14.78 -5.94
N HIS A 38 26.02 -14.21 -4.76
CA HIS A 38 26.91 -14.37 -3.62
C HIS A 38 26.44 -15.41 -2.59
N GLY A 39 25.31 -16.07 -2.82
CA GLY A 39 24.71 -17.01 -1.86
C GLY A 39 24.22 -16.33 -0.56
N TRP A 40 23.86 -15.06 -0.64
CA TRP A 40 23.36 -14.29 0.50
C TRP A 40 21.85 -14.46 0.69
N THR A 41 21.36 -14.09 1.87
CA THR A 41 19.94 -14.11 2.20
C THR A 41 19.17 -13.16 1.29
N ARG A 42 18.13 -13.67 0.63
CA ARG A 42 17.21 -12.86 -0.20
C ARG A 42 16.19 -12.14 0.67
N PHE A 43 15.70 -11.02 0.19
CA PHE A 43 14.48 -10.41 0.68
C PHE A 43 13.28 -11.32 0.44
N VAL A 44 12.41 -11.46 1.44
CA VAL A 44 11.17 -12.24 1.35
C VAL A 44 9.91 -11.37 1.26
N SER A 45 10.05 -10.08 1.53
CA SER A 45 8.95 -9.12 1.44
C SER A 45 9.39 -7.79 0.87
N MET A 46 8.43 -7.11 0.23
CA MET A 46 8.52 -5.72 -0.23
C MET A 46 7.41 -4.92 0.46
N GLN A 47 7.79 -3.79 1.03
CA GLN A 47 6.87 -2.83 1.65
C GLN A 47 6.77 -1.57 0.80
N PRO A 48 5.94 -1.55 -0.27
CA PRO A 48 5.81 -0.41 -1.17
C PRO A 48 4.73 0.57 -0.70
N HIS A 49 4.76 1.78 -1.26
CA HIS A 49 3.63 2.69 -1.24
C HIS A 49 2.58 2.21 -2.23
N TYR A 50 1.42 1.77 -1.75
CA TYR A 50 0.37 1.29 -2.67
C TYR A 50 -1.01 1.44 -2.04
N ASN A 51 -1.94 2.04 -2.78
CA ASN A 51 -3.35 2.19 -2.44
C ASN A 51 -4.15 2.65 -3.68
N LEU A 52 -5.46 2.85 -3.55
CA LEU A 52 -6.34 3.28 -4.65
C LEU A 52 -5.92 4.59 -5.32
N VAL A 53 -5.31 5.54 -4.59
CA VAL A 53 -4.87 6.82 -5.14
C VAL A 53 -3.41 6.83 -5.60
N TYR A 54 -2.65 5.77 -5.31
CA TYR A 54 -1.28 5.60 -5.79
C TYR A 54 -1.03 4.17 -6.23
N ARG A 55 -1.01 3.95 -7.55
CA ARG A 55 -0.96 2.61 -8.17
C ARG A 55 0.27 2.40 -9.07
N GLU A 56 1.28 3.26 -8.97
CA GLU A 56 2.46 3.18 -9.84
C GLU A 56 3.26 1.88 -9.67
N GLU A 57 3.15 1.24 -8.50
CA GLU A 57 3.79 -0.05 -8.23
C GLU A 57 3.24 -1.21 -9.11
N GLU A 58 2.03 -1.03 -9.68
CA GLU A 58 1.44 -2.00 -10.62
C GLU A 58 2.23 -2.12 -11.93
N ARG A 59 3.06 -1.12 -12.27
CA ARG A 59 3.83 -1.10 -13.51
C ARG A 59 4.96 -2.12 -13.53
N GLU A 60 5.74 -2.17 -12.43
CA GLU A 60 6.94 -3.01 -12.38
C GLU A 60 7.12 -3.73 -11.04
N MET A 61 6.97 -3.04 -9.90
CA MET A 61 7.29 -3.62 -8.60
C MET A 61 6.39 -4.81 -8.25
N LEU A 62 5.07 -4.68 -8.42
CA LEU A 62 4.14 -5.79 -8.13
C LEU A 62 4.35 -6.97 -9.06
N PRO A 63 4.50 -6.80 -10.40
CA PRO A 63 4.89 -7.87 -11.30
C PRO A 63 6.22 -8.54 -10.92
N LEU A 64 7.23 -7.76 -10.55
CA LEU A 64 8.52 -8.30 -10.09
C LEU A 64 8.36 -9.15 -8.82
N CYS A 65 7.60 -8.66 -7.84
CA CYS A 65 7.35 -9.40 -6.60
C CYS A 65 6.60 -10.71 -6.88
N GLN A 66 5.63 -10.69 -7.78
CA GLN A 66 4.88 -11.88 -8.19
C GLN A 66 5.79 -12.91 -8.88
N ASP A 67 6.63 -12.48 -9.84
CA ASP A 67 7.60 -13.33 -10.52
C ASP A 67 8.60 -13.96 -9.54
N GLN A 68 9.14 -13.16 -8.62
CA GLN A 68 10.14 -13.59 -7.65
C GLN A 68 9.55 -14.25 -6.40
N LYS A 69 8.22 -14.42 -6.31
CA LYS A 69 7.47 -15.01 -5.16
C LYS A 69 7.75 -14.29 -3.83
N ILE A 70 7.79 -12.97 -3.89
CA ILE A 70 8.04 -12.10 -2.75
C ILE A 70 6.72 -11.56 -2.24
N GLY A 71 6.48 -11.65 -0.93
CA GLY A 71 5.28 -11.12 -0.30
C GLY A 71 5.25 -9.59 -0.34
N VAL A 72 4.09 -9.02 -0.63
CA VAL A 72 3.91 -7.56 -0.67
C VAL A 72 3.07 -7.11 0.52
N ILE A 73 3.61 -6.17 1.30
CA ILE A 73 3.01 -5.65 2.53
C ILE A 73 2.92 -4.12 2.47
N PRO A 74 1.97 -3.55 1.70
CA PRO A 74 1.94 -2.12 1.41
C PRO A 74 1.75 -1.25 2.66
N TRP A 75 2.41 -0.09 2.67
CA TRP A 75 2.14 0.95 3.64
C TRP A 75 1.13 1.98 3.11
N SER A 76 0.48 2.71 4.01
CA SER A 76 -0.58 3.69 3.73
C SER A 76 -1.74 3.17 2.88
N PRO A 77 -2.33 2.00 3.18
CA PRO A 77 -3.44 1.44 2.41
C PRO A 77 -4.67 2.36 2.37
N LEU A 78 -4.84 3.21 3.36
CA LEU A 78 -5.92 4.18 3.45
C LEU A 78 -5.50 5.61 3.05
N ALA A 79 -4.40 5.74 2.29
CA ALA A 79 -3.87 7.03 1.83
C ALA A 79 -3.81 8.07 2.98
N ARG A 80 -3.29 7.67 4.16
CA ARG A 80 -3.18 8.51 5.36
C ARG A 80 -4.49 9.17 5.78
N GLY A 81 -5.60 8.47 5.55
CA GLY A 81 -6.95 8.89 5.93
C GLY A 81 -7.77 9.55 4.80
N LEU A 82 -7.21 9.74 3.61
CA LEU A 82 -7.99 10.24 2.47
C LEU A 82 -9.11 9.26 2.09
N LEU A 83 -8.81 7.96 2.10
CA LEU A 83 -9.78 6.89 1.77
C LEU A 83 -10.62 6.45 2.98
N THR A 84 -10.90 7.35 3.94
CA THR A 84 -11.76 7.06 5.10
C THR A 84 -12.96 8.02 5.20
N GLY A 85 -13.25 8.79 4.14
CA GLY A 85 -14.34 9.76 4.10
C GLY A 85 -14.17 10.99 5.01
N LYS A 86 -13.09 11.05 5.81
CA LYS A 86 -12.84 12.13 6.79
C LYS A 86 -12.05 13.31 6.22
N ARG A 87 -11.62 13.21 4.98
CA ARG A 87 -10.79 14.22 4.33
C ARG A 87 -11.48 14.67 3.06
N VAL A 88 -12.00 15.89 3.05
CA VAL A 88 -12.62 16.54 1.89
C VAL A 88 -11.69 17.59 1.29
N LYS A 89 -11.91 17.94 0.04
CA LYS A 89 -11.17 19.03 -0.63
C LYS A 89 -11.35 20.33 0.18
N GLY A 90 -10.26 20.92 0.64
CA GLY A 90 -10.29 22.15 1.45
C GLY A 90 -10.06 21.98 2.95
N GLY A 91 -9.91 20.78 3.45
CA GLY A 91 -9.51 20.51 4.84
C GLY A 91 -10.38 19.45 5.51
N GLY A 92 -9.77 18.54 6.20
CA GLY A 92 -10.42 17.63 7.13
C GLY A 92 -10.20 18.11 8.57
N GLU A 93 -11.20 17.99 9.41
CA GLU A 93 -11.16 18.48 10.79
C GLU A 93 -10.34 17.61 11.76
N THR A 94 -9.72 16.53 11.28
CA THR A 94 -8.93 15.67 12.16
C THR A 94 -7.59 16.31 12.49
N GLU A 95 -7.14 16.16 13.73
CA GLU A 95 -5.82 16.64 14.19
C GLU A 95 -4.68 16.12 13.31
N ARG A 96 -4.79 14.86 12.87
CA ARG A 96 -3.84 14.26 11.93
C ARG A 96 -3.83 14.95 10.56
N ALA A 97 -4.99 15.35 10.03
CA ALA A 97 -5.06 16.05 8.73
C ALA A 97 -4.38 17.43 8.79
N ARG A 98 -4.37 18.08 9.98
CA ARG A 98 -3.69 19.38 10.19
C ARG A 98 -2.19 19.23 10.33
N THR A 99 -1.70 18.17 11.01
CA THR A 99 -0.30 17.98 11.39
C THR A 99 0.50 17.11 10.42
N ASP A 100 -0.15 16.32 9.56
CA ASP A 100 0.50 15.40 8.63
C ASP A 100 0.97 16.10 7.35
N ASN A 101 2.13 16.75 7.43
CA ASN A 101 2.73 17.42 6.27
C ASN A 101 3.13 16.44 5.16
N PHE A 102 3.44 15.19 5.49
CA PHE A 102 3.79 14.18 4.51
C PHE A 102 2.56 13.77 3.66
N ALA A 103 1.38 13.65 4.29
CA ALA A 103 0.15 13.43 3.56
C ALA A 103 -0.19 14.56 2.57
N LYS A 104 0.15 15.82 2.94
CA LYS A 104 -0.04 16.98 2.06
C LYS A 104 0.89 16.98 0.85
N GLN A 105 2.01 16.27 0.91
CA GLN A 105 2.92 16.10 -0.23
C GLN A 105 2.49 14.97 -1.16
N LEU A 106 1.87 13.91 -0.62
CA LEU A 106 1.52 12.71 -1.37
C LEU A 106 0.17 12.81 -2.08
N TYR A 107 -0.83 13.46 -1.46
CA TYR A 107 -2.23 13.39 -1.87
C TYR A 107 -2.86 14.78 -1.93
N THR A 108 -2.64 15.47 -3.05
CA THR A 108 -3.09 16.86 -3.24
C THR A 108 -3.82 17.10 -4.56
N ARG A 109 -3.81 16.13 -5.45
CA ARG A 109 -4.37 16.26 -6.79
C ARG A 109 -5.89 16.15 -6.75
N GLU A 110 -6.54 16.76 -7.71
CA GLU A 110 -7.99 16.63 -7.86
C GLU A 110 -8.42 15.19 -8.11
N ASP A 111 -7.63 14.44 -8.85
CA ASP A 111 -7.84 13.03 -9.16
C ASP A 111 -7.84 12.16 -7.89
N ASP A 112 -7.02 12.51 -6.87
CA ASP A 112 -6.99 11.80 -5.59
C ASP A 112 -8.36 11.89 -4.88
N PHE A 113 -8.98 13.07 -4.94
CA PHE A 113 -10.31 13.30 -4.35
C PHE A 113 -11.42 12.65 -5.18
N ALA A 114 -11.26 12.53 -6.50
CA ALA A 114 -12.19 11.80 -7.33
C ALA A 114 -12.21 10.31 -6.95
N VAL A 115 -11.05 9.69 -6.77
CA VAL A 115 -10.94 8.31 -6.28
C VAL A 115 -11.58 8.16 -4.88
N ALA A 116 -11.30 9.09 -3.96
CA ALA A 116 -11.90 9.05 -2.62
C ALA A 116 -13.44 9.17 -2.66
N SER A 117 -13.99 9.98 -3.60
CA SER A 117 -15.43 10.09 -3.81
C SER A 117 -16.05 8.78 -4.29
N GLN A 118 -15.41 8.06 -5.22
CA GLN A 118 -15.86 6.74 -5.67
C GLN A 118 -15.86 5.71 -4.53
N VAL A 119 -14.83 5.74 -3.69
CA VAL A 119 -14.78 4.88 -2.49
C VAL A 119 -15.98 5.16 -1.58
N SER A 120 -16.31 6.44 -1.35
CA SER A 120 -17.46 6.82 -0.50
C SER A 120 -18.81 6.41 -1.14
N GLU A 121 -18.93 6.46 -2.46
CA GLU A 121 -20.13 6.01 -3.16
C GLU A 121 -20.34 4.50 -3.00
N VAL A 122 -19.34 3.69 -3.29
CA VAL A 122 -19.41 2.23 -3.14
C VAL A 122 -19.63 1.84 -1.67
N ALA A 123 -18.98 2.53 -0.73
CA ALA A 123 -19.15 2.30 0.69
C ALA A 123 -20.60 2.55 1.15
N ARG A 124 -21.21 3.64 0.67
CA ARG A 124 -22.62 3.97 0.94
C ARG A 124 -23.58 2.93 0.38
N GLU A 125 -23.37 2.49 -0.86
CA GLU A 125 -24.22 1.47 -1.49
C GLU A 125 -24.13 0.12 -0.78
N ARG A 126 -22.97 -0.19 -0.22
CA ARG A 126 -22.70 -1.41 0.53
C ARG A 126 -23.02 -1.34 2.02
N GLU A 127 -23.35 -0.15 2.51
CA GLU A 127 -23.58 0.11 3.96
C GLU A 127 -22.38 -0.30 4.84
N VAL A 128 -21.15 -0.07 4.33
CA VAL A 128 -19.89 -0.34 5.04
C VAL A 128 -19.01 0.91 5.09
N SER A 129 -17.93 0.89 5.86
CA SER A 129 -17.02 2.03 5.91
C SER A 129 -16.15 2.14 4.65
N GLU A 130 -15.73 3.36 4.29
CA GLU A 130 -14.78 3.62 3.21
C GLU A 130 -13.45 2.88 3.43
N ALA A 131 -13.03 2.77 4.69
CA ALA A 131 -11.83 2.02 5.04
C ALA A 131 -11.96 0.54 4.67
N GLN A 132 -13.14 -0.07 4.89
CA GLN A 132 -13.41 -1.45 4.50
C GLN A 132 -13.35 -1.62 2.98
N ILE A 133 -13.93 -0.70 2.20
CA ILE A 133 -13.86 -0.75 0.73
C ILE A 133 -12.41 -0.63 0.23
N ALA A 134 -11.66 0.35 0.72
CA ALA A 134 -10.28 0.55 0.30
C ALA A 134 -9.37 -0.65 0.62
N LEU A 135 -9.54 -1.26 1.79
CA LEU A 135 -8.81 -2.47 2.18
C LEU A 135 -9.27 -3.70 1.38
N ALA A 136 -10.59 -3.87 1.21
CA ALA A 136 -11.13 -4.96 0.40
C ALA A 136 -10.63 -4.91 -1.04
N TRP A 137 -10.59 -3.70 -1.66
CA TRP A 137 -10.01 -3.53 -2.98
C TRP A 137 -8.55 -3.97 -3.04
N MET A 138 -7.73 -3.55 -2.09
CA MET A 138 -6.32 -3.94 -2.04
C MET A 138 -6.15 -5.45 -1.96
N LEU A 139 -7.00 -6.11 -1.17
CA LEU A 139 -7.00 -7.57 -0.99
C LEU A 139 -7.52 -8.33 -2.23
N THR A 140 -8.10 -7.64 -3.23
CA THR A 140 -8.40 -8.29 -4.53
C THR A 140 -7.14 -8.54 -5.36
N LYS A 141 -6.01 -7.92 -5.03
CA LYS A 141 -4.75 -8.05 -5.77
C LYS A 141 -3.98 -9.29 -5.27
N PRO A 142 -3.81 -10.33 -6.09
CA PRO A 142 -3.28 -11.62 -5.62
C PRO A 142 -1.85 -11.57 -5.10
N VAL A 143 -1.08 -10.54 -5.47
CA VAL A 143 0.29 -10.33 -5.01
C VAL A 143 0.36 -9.73 -3.60
N ILE A 144 -0.72 -9.11 -3.12
CA ILE A 144 -0.76 -8.49 -1.80
C ILE A 144 -0.90 -9.57 -0.73
N THR A 145 0.07 -9.63 0.17
CA THR A 145 0.08 -10.57 1.30
C THR A 145 -0.70 -10.03 2.48
N ALA A 146 -0.40 -8.79 2.89
CA ALA A 146 -1.09 -8.12 3.98
C ALA A 146 -0.82 -6.60 3.95
N PRO A 147 -1.84 -5.73 3.99
CA PRO A 147 -1.63 -4.29 4.15
C PRO A 147 -1.18 -3.94 5.57
N ILE A 148 -0.33 -2.92 5.70
CA ILE A 148 0.08 -2.37 7.00
C ILE A 148 -0.88 -1.26 7.39
N ILE A 149 -1.68 -1.49 8.42
CA ILE A 149 -2.61 -0.49 8.95
C ILE A 149 -2.05 0.23 10.19
N GLY A 150 -2.44 1.48 10.36
CA GLY A 150 -2.20 2.25 11.59
C GLY A 150 -3.50 2.44 12.34
N ALA A 151 -3.63 1.86 13.53
CA ALA A 151 -4.80 1.97 14.38
C ALA A 151 -4.51 2.80 15.62
N THR A 152 -5.35 3.81 15.90
CA THR A 152 -5.31 4.63 17.13
C THR A 152 -6.53 4.41 18.02
N LYS A 153 -7.50 3.62 17.55
CA LYS A 153 -8.74 3.25 18.26
C LYS A 153 -9.07 1.79 17.96
N PRO A 154 -9.72 1.07 18.88
CA PRO A 154 -10.16 -0.32 18.64
C PRO A 154 -10.98 -0.48 17.36
N GLY A 155 -11.93 0.41 17.09
CA GLY A 155 -12.77 0.36 15.89
C GLY A 155 -12.00 0.40 14.57
N HIS A 156 -10.78 0.93 14.51
CA HIS A 156 -9.95 0.87 13.30
C HIS A 156 -9.45 -0.56 13.01
N ILE A 157 -9.27 -1.37 14.06
CA ILE A 157 -8.88 -2.78 13.91
C ILE A 157 -10.10 -3.59 13.50
N GLU A 158 -11.26 -3.32 14.12
CA GLU A 158 -12.53 -3.95 13.80
C GLU A 158 -12.91 -3.72 12.34
N ASP A 159 -12.82 -2.47 11.86
CA ASP A 159 -13.02 -2.14 10.43
C ASP A 159 -12.05 -2.89 9.51
N ALA A 160 -10.77 -2.95 9.88
CA ALA A 160 -9.77 -3.63 9.07
C ALA A 160 -10.01 -5.14 8.98
N VAL A 161 -10.46 -5.77 10.07
CA VAL A 161 -10.84 -7.19 10.09
C VAL A 161 -12.11 -7.42 9.28
N ALA A 162 -13.12 -6.55 9.43
CA ALA A 162 -14.37 -6.64 8.68
C ALA A 162 -14.16 -6.50 7.16
N ALA A 163 -13.12 -5.79 6.72
CA ALA A 163 -12.77 -5.69 5.29
C ALA A 163 -12.49 -7.04 4.62
N LEU A 164 -12.09 -8.07 5.39
CA LEU A 164 -11.85 -9.43 4.87
C LEU A 164 -13.13 -10.10 4.36
N GLU A 165 -14.28 -9.70 4.90
CA GLU A 165 -15.59 -10.24 4.52
C GLU A 165 -16.21 -9.51 3.32
N VAL A 166 -15.70 -8.32 2.97
CA VAL A 166 -16.19 -7.52 1.84
C VAL A 166 -15.68 -8.10 0.53
N LYS A 167 -16.58 -8.66 -0.26
CA LYS A 167 -16.30 -9.21 -1.59
C LYS A 167 -16.79 -8.23 -2.64
N LEU A 168 -15.87 -7.47 -3.23
CA LEU A 168 -16.17 -6.51 -4.28
C LEU A 168 -16.52 -7.22 -5.59
N LEU A 169 -17.54 -6.72 -6.29
CA LEU A 169 -17.91 -7.15 -7.63
C LEU A 169 -16.95 -6.55 -8.67
N LYS A 170 -16.87 -7.17 -9.85
CA LYS A 170 -16.01 -6.67 -10.94
C LYS A 170 -16.35 -5.25 -11.37
N ASP A 171 -17.64 -4.90 -11.40
CA ASP A 171 -18.07 -3.55 -11.76
C ASP A 171 -17.70 -2.52 -10.68
N GLU A 172 -17.75 -2.87 -9.41
CA GLU A 172 -17.31 -2.00 -8.32
C GLU A 172 -15.80 -1.78 -8.36
N ILE A 173 -15.01 -2.83 -8.60
CA ILE A 173 -13.56 -2.70 -8.79
C ILE A 173 -13.27 -1.76 -9.97
N ARG A 174 -14.00 -1.90 -11.08
CA ARG A 174 -13.86 -1.02 -12.23
C ARG A 174 -14.19 0.44 -11.88
N LEU A 175 -15.29 0.69 -11.19
CA LEU A 175 -15.68 2.04 -10.74
C LEU A 175 -14.62 2.68 -9.84
N LEU A 176 -14.03 1.90 -8.92
CA LEU A 176 -12.97 2.37 -8.04
C LEU A 176 -11.67 2.70 -8.78
N GLU A 177 -11.43 2.05 -9.93
CA GLU A 177 -10.18 2.15 -10.68
C GLU A 177 -10.23 3.12 -11.86
N GLU A 178 -11.39 3.33 -12.48
CA GLU A 178 -11.52 4.08 -13.75
C GLU A 178 -11.17 5.56 -13.65
N VAL A 179 -11.29 6.15 -12.46
CA VAL A 179 -10.97 7.57 -12.21
C VAL A 179 -9.49 7.79 -11.86
N TYR A 180 -8.71 6.71 -11.71
CA TYR A 180 -7.29 6.80 -11.37
C TYR A 180 -6.50 7.48 -12.49
N GLN A 181 -5.65 8.42 -12.12
CA GLN A 181 -4.69 9.03 -13.03
C GLN A 181 -3.26 8.75 -12.55
N PRO A 182 -2.33 8.42 -13.49
CA PRO A 182 -0.95 8.13 -13.13
C PRO A 182 -0.27 9.26 -12.37
N HIS A 183 0.55 8.90 -11.39
CA HIS A 183 1.33 9.82 -10.56
C HIS A 183 2.81 9.79 -10.94
N PRO A 184 3.56 10.87 -10.67
CA PRO A 184 5.01 10.76 -10.53
C PRO A 184 5.34 9.75 -9.43
N VAL A 185 6.56 9.20 -9.46
CA VAL A 185 7.03 8.35 -8.36
C VAL A 185 7.05 9.14 -7.05
N LEU A 186 6.37 8.64 -6.04
CA LEU A 186 6.19 9.27 -4.72
C LEU A 186 6.68 8.34 -3.61
N GLY A 187 7.14 8.94 -2.50
CA GLY A 187 7.49 8.20 -1.29
C GLY A 187 8.95 7.77 -1.20
N PHE A 188 9.71 7.89 -2.28
CA PHE A 188 11.17 7.74 -2.31
C PHE A 188 11.74 8.48 -3.54
N SER A 189 12.77 9.23 -3.36
CA SER A 189 13.53 9.92 -4.42
C SER A 189 14.91 10.26 -3.87
#